data_8735c1a5db81caa3c5e19d2b53dbd1a9
#
_entry.id   8735c1a5db81caa3c5e19d2b53dbd1a9
#
_cell.length_a   1.000
_cell.length_b   1.000
_cell.length_c   1.000
_cell.angle_alpha   90.00
_cell.angle_beta   90.00
_cell.angle_gamma   90.00
#
_symmetry.space_group_name_H-M   'P 1'
#
loop_
_entity.id
_entity.type
_entity.pdbx_description
1 polymer ?
#
loop_
_entity_poly.entity_id
_entity_poly.type
_entity_poly.pdbx_seq_one_letter_code
_entity_poly.pdbx_strand_id
1 'polypeptide(L)'
;MANYIFISKQKKQMKFSKLLYLALISVTVFFTACKKDDDSPKTYETGDVSVEFENVVGNVHVDVFGTTNYTNQVGEQFTVTKLKYYITNVELLKEDGSYYKVPESYYLIDESVTSMHKALLTDIPGGVYKGIRYMVGVDSTRNVSGAQEGALDIGNDMFWTWNSGYIFFKMEGTSTASSTGDLTFHVGGFKSALNQAAMRTITMPFGSSKLIVDGAREAEVHIVADLLEMFKTPTDISFASLSFVMSPGANAMKLADNYVDMFTFDHIHNGE
;
A
#
# COMPACT_ATOMS: atom_id res chain seq x y z
N MET A 1 68.74 29.04 -70.03
CA MET A 1 68.22 29.79 -68.86
C MET A 1 66.74 29.44 -68.52
N ALA A 2 66.16 28.32 -68.95
CA ALA A 2 64.71 27.98 -68.72
C ALA A 2 64.46 26.99 -67.61
N ASN A 3 65.44 26.27 -67.09
CA ASN A 3 65.25 25.18 -66.13
C ASN A 3 65.35 25.56 -64.66
N TYR A 4 65.73 26.74 -64.25
CA TYR A 4 65.86 27.14 -62.86
C TYR A 4 64.60 27.77 -62.27
N ILE A 5 63.66 28.23 -63.07
CA ILE A 5 62.42 28.87 -62.59
C ILE A 5 61.33 27.88 -62.21
N PHE A 6 61.40 26.67 -62.81
CA PHE A 6 60.34 25.66 -62.59
C PHE A 6 60.44 24.94 -61.23
N ILE A 7 61.64 24.76 -60.67
CA ILE A 7 61.91 24.11 -59.42
C ILE A 7 61.51 24.95 -58.21
N SER A 8 61.60 26.28 -58.33
CA SER A 8 61.25 27.18 -57.24
C SER A 8 59.71 27.28 -56.98
N LYS A 9 58.91 27.15 -58.06
CA LYS A 9 57.43 27.20 -57.93
C LYS A 9 56.81 25.88 -57.29
N GLN A 10 57.42 24.75 -57.53
CA GLN A 10 56.93 23.53 -56.93
C GLN A 10 57.22 23.42 -55.44
N LYS A 11 58.37 23.92 -54.96
CA LYS A 11 58.68 23.94 -53.50
C LYS A 11 57.80 24.90 -52.69
N LYS A 12 57.25 25.89 -53.32
CA LYS A 12 56.37 26.85 -52.65
C LYS A 12 54.94 26.37 -52.52
N GLN A 13 54.43 25.55 -53.46
CA GLN A 13 53.12 24.92 -53.39
C GLN A 13 53.04 23.77 -52.36
N MET A 14 54.10 22.97 -52.22
CA MET A 14 54.12 21.88 -51.23
C MET A 14 54.18 22.38 -49.76
N LYS A 15 54.75 23.58 -49.53
CA LYS A 15 54.70 24.13 -48.14
C LYS A 15 53.32 24.68 -47.74
N PHE A 16 52.56 25.17 -48.72
CA PHE A 16 51.23 25.71 -48.44
C PHE A 16 50.15 24.56 -48.15
N SER A 17 50.28 23.42 -48.85
CA SER A 17 49.36 22.30 -48.63
C SER A 17 49.58 21.60 -47.31
N LYS A 18 50.85 21.55 -46.82
CA LYS A 18 51.14 20.96 -45.51
C LYS A 18 50.66 21.83 -44.33
N LEU A 19 50.62 23.12 -44.49
CA LEU A 19 50.12 24.04 -43.45
C LEU A 19 48.59 24.03 -43.39
N LEU A 20 47.91 23.78 -44.52
CA LEU A 20 46.45 23.70 -44.55
C LEU A 20 45.94 22.39 -43.93
N TYR A 21 46.69 21.29 -44.06
CA TYR A 21 46.32 20.00 -43.44
C TYR A 21 46.56 19.99 -41.90
N LEU A 22 47.52 20.74 -41.40
CA LEU A 22 47.73 20.88 -39.95
C LEU A 22 46.69 21.81 -39.29
N ALA A 23 46.11 22.73 -40.04
CA ALA A 23 45.05 23.59 -39.51
C ALA A 23 43.67 22.92 -39.50
N LEU A 24 43.44 21.88 -40.34
CA LEU A 24 42.18 21.17 -40.38
C LEU A 24 42.08 20.04 -39.32
N ILE A 25 43.20 19.56 -38.76
CA ILE A 25 43.21 18.51 -37.74
C ILE A 25 43.03 19.09 -36.33
N SER A 26 43.21 20.38 -36.12
CA SER A 26 43.07 21.00 -34.79
C SER A 26 41.67 21.47 -34.44
N VAL A 27 40.66 21.30 -35.31
CA VAL A 27 39.28 21.77 -35.06
C VAL A 27 38.31 20.63 -34.71
N THR A 28 38.73 19.35 -34.76
CA THR A 28 37.82 18.21 -34.49
C THR A 28 37.94 17.63 -33.08
N VAL A 29 38.56 18.28 -32.10
CA VAL A 29 38.77 17.71 -30.74
C VAL A 29 38.00 18.45 -29.63
N PHE A 30 37.10 19.37 -29.96
CA PHE A 30 36.34 20.07 -28.92
C PHE A 30 34.81 19.97 -29.10
N PHE A 31 34.28 18.77 -29.27
CA PHE A 31 32.88 18.49 -28.94
C PHE A 31 32.75 17.11 -28.25
N THR A 32 33.55 16.87 -27.22
CA THR A 32 33.07 16.08 -26.13
C THR A 32 32.16 17.00 -25.32
N ALA A 33 30.89 17.07 -25.71
CA ALA A 33 29.86 17.56 -24.83
C ALA A 33 29.92 16.66 -23.59
N CYS A 34 30.48 17.16 -22.50
CA CYS A 34 30.12 16.67 -21.19
C CYS A 34 28.58 16.70 -21.15
N LYS A 35 27.94 15.56 -21.20
CA LYS A 35 26.63 15.43 -20.55
C LYS A 35 26.90 15.90 -19.14
N LYS A 36 26.55 17.14 -18.82
CA LYS A 36 26.26 17.48 -17.43
C LYS A 36 25.19 16.49 -17.01
N ASP A 37 25.57 15.55 -16.18
CA ASP A 37 24.56 14.88 -15.35
C ASP A 37 23.87 16.05 -14.65
N ASP A 38 22.57 16.15 -14.89
CA ASP A 38 21.74 17.20 -14.30
C ASP A 38 21.54 16.80 -12.83
N ASP A 39 22.53 17.13 -12.00
CA ASP A 39 22.53 16.93 -10.55
C ASP A 39 21.57 17.91 -9.84
N SER A 40 20.64 18.50 -10.59
CA SER A 40 19.56 19.27 -9.98
C SER A 40 18.75 18.34 -9.08
N PRO A 41 18.52 18.70 -7.81
CA PRO A 41 17.69 17.89 -6.93
C PRO A 41 16.33 17.68 -7.59
N LYS A 42 15.93 16.40 -7.74
CA LYS A 42 14.64 16.07 -8.33
C LYS A 42 13.54 16.67 -7.44
N THR A 43 12.78 17.59 -7.98
CA THR A 43 11.60 18.15 -7.32
C THR A 43 10.42 17.22 -7.60
N TYR A 44 9.72 16.87 -6.55
CA TYR A 44 8.50 16.06 -6.61
C TYR A 44 7.33 16.95 -6.23
N GLU A 45 6.24 16.86 -6.98
CA GLU A 45 5.01 17.59 -6.68
C GLU A 45 4.07 16.75 -5.82
N THR A 46 3.19 17.41 -5.05
CA THR A 46 2.13 16.76 -4.27
C THR A 46 1.19 16.00 -5.21
N GLY A 47 0.78 14.81 -4.81
CA GLY A 47 -0.11 13.96 -5.60
C GLY A 47 -0.94 13.04 -4.73
N ASP A 48 -1.82 12.27 -5.36
CA ASP A 48 -2.66 11.30 -4.69
C ASP A 48 -2.03 9.90 -4.78
N VAL A 49 -2.33 9.07 -3.78
CA VAL A 49 -1.88 7.67 -3.71
C VAL A 49 -3.09 6.80 -3.43
N SER A 50 -3.33 5.81 -4.28
CA SER A 50 -4.29 4.76 -4.02
C SER A 50 -3.64 3.59 -3.27
N VAL A 51 -4.31 3.06 -2.26
CA VAL A 51 -3.89 1.82 -1.59
C VAL A 51 -5.00 0.80 -1.80
N GLU A 52 -4.75 -0.19 -2.64
CA GLU A 52 -5.70 -1.26 -2.94
C GLU A 52 -5.50 -2.44 -2.01
N PHE A 53 -6.61 -2.98 -1.51
CA PHE A 53 -6.65 -4.17 -0.67
C PHE A 53 -7.32 -5.31 -1.45
N GLU A 54 -6.52 -6.25 -1.91
CA GLU A 54 -6.98 -7.48 -2.54
C GLU A 54 -7.31 -8.52 -1.47
N ASN A 55 -8.60 -8.74 -1.24
CA ASN A 55 -9.06 -9.69 -0.24
C ASN A 55 -9.09 -11.11 -0.80
N VAL A 56 -8.38 -12.02 -0.15
CA VAL A 56 -8.28 -13.43 -0.55
C VAL A 56 -8.54 -14.37 0.64
N VAL A 57 -8.83 -15.63 0.32
CA VAL A 57 -8.75 -16.77 1.24
C VAL A 57 -7.73 -17.74 0.66
N GLY A 58 -6.51 -17.70 1.17
CA GLY A 58 -5.37 -18.35 0.54
C GLY A 58 -5.02 -17.68 -0.79
N ASN A 59 -5.24 -18.37 -1.91
CA ASN A 59 -4.98 -17.83 -3.25
C ASN A 59 -6.27 -17.59 -4.06
N VAL A 60 -7.42 -17.49 -3.40
CA VAL A 60 -8.73 -17.32 -4.05
C VAL A 60 -9.35 -16.04 -3.56
N HIS A 61 -9.79 -15.16 -4.48
CA HIS A 61 -10.53 -13.95 -4.11
C HIS A 61 -11.71 -14.27 -3.21
N VAL A 62 -11.98 -13.40 -2.25
CA VAL A 62 -13.11 -13.54 -1.35
C VAL A 62 -14.42 -13.44 -2.14
N ASP A 63 -15.25 -14.47 -2.03
CA ASP A 63 -16.63 -14.48 -2.54
C ASP A 63 -17.59 -14.18 -1.39
N VAL A 64 -18.20 -13.00 -1.39
CA VAL A 64 -19.18 -12.60 -0.37
C VAL A 64 -20.63 -13.00 -0.72
N PHE A 65 -20.82 -13.76 -1.79
CA PHE A 65 -22.14 -14.36 -2.10
C PHE A 65 -22.35 -15.70 -1.40
N GLY A 66 -21.33 -16.21 -0.70
CA GLY A 66 -21.40 -17.47 0.03
C GLY A 66 -21.43 -18.72 -0.85
N THR A 67 -21.00 -18.60 -2.12
CA THR A 67 -21.02 -19.71 -3.08
C THR A 67 -19.73 -20.52 -3.09
N THR A 68 -18.61 -19.90 -2.68
CA THR A 68 -17.29 -20.55 -2.62
C THR A 68 -17.06 -21.15 -1.23
N ASN A 69 -16.69 -22.45 -1.20
CA ASN A 69 -16.27 -23.10 0.04
C ASN A 69 -14.76 -23.00 0.19
N TYR A 70 -14.33 -22.44 1.30
CA TYR A 70 -12.94 -22.36 1.75
C TYR A 70 -12.68 -23.40 2.85
N THR A 71 -11.43 -23.61 3.19
CA THR A 71 -11.02 -24.51 4.27
C THR A 71 -9.99 -23.82 5.16
N ASN A 72 -10.24 -23.75 6.46
CA ASN A 72 -9.28 -23.24 7.43
C ASN A 72 -8.17 -24.27 7.72
N GLN A 73 -7.11 -23.86 8.45
CA GLN A 73 -5.95 -24.72 8.72
C GLN A 73 -6.27 -25.96 9.59
N VAL A 74 -7.40 -25.98 10.31
CA VAL A 74 -7.84 -27.14 11.07
C VAL A 74 -8.78 -28.08 10.29
N GLY A 75 -8.99 -27.78 8.98
CA GLY A 75 -9.74 -28.62 8.06
C GLY A 75 -11.26 -28.37 8.06
N GLU A 76 -11.73 -27.30 8.68
CA GLU A 76 -13.16 -26.94 8.69
C GLU A 76 -13.51 -26.12 7.45
N GLN A 77 -14.58 -26.50 6.77
CA GLN A 77 -15.09 -25.77 5.61
C GLN A 77 -15.94 -24.57 6.04
N PHE A 78 -15.85 -23.49 5.26
CA PHE A 78 -16.64 -22.29 5.49
C PHE A 78 -16.90 -21.51 4.21
N THR A 79 -17.92 -20.64 4.26
CA THR A 79 -18.19 -19.63 3.24
C THR A 79 -18.07 -18.24 3.86
N VAL A 80 -17.95 -17.21 3.02
CA VAL A 80 -17.99 -15.81 3.44
C VAL A 80 -19.20 -15.15 2.81
N THR A 81 -19.99 -14.41 3.59
CA THR A 81 -21.14 -13.66 3.09
C THR A 81 -21.01 -12.16 3.35
N LYS A 82 -20.06 -11.76 4.19
CA LYS A 82 -19.73 -10.36 4.45
C LYS A 82 -18.27 -10.23 4.88
N LEU A 83 -17.59 -9.22 4.33
CA LEU A 83 -16.24 -8.85 4.78
C LEU A 83 -16.13 -7.33 4.71
N LYS A 84 -15.91 -6.70 5.88
CA LYS A 84 -15.65 -5.26 6.01
C LYS A 84 -14.61 -5.02 7.09
N TYR A 85 -13.75 -4.01 6.91
CA TYR A 85 -12.82 -3.60 7.96
C TYR A 85 -12.37 -2.15 7.78
N TYR A 86 -11.94 -1.54 8.87
CA TYR A 86 -11.38 -0.18 8.86
C TYR A 86 -9.88 -0.19 8.72
N ILE A 87 -9.40 0.66 7.80
CA ILE A 87 -8.00 1.07 7.68
C ILE A 87 -7.93 2.54 8.08
N THR A 88 -7.16 2.85 9.11
CA THR A 88 -7.10 4.21 9.66
C THR A 88 -5.70 4.64 10.06
N ASN A 89 -5.53 5.94 10.33
CA ASN A 89 -4.27 6.51 10.82
C ASN A 89 -3.07 6.11 9.95
N VAL A 90 -3.22 6.31 8.65
CA VAL A 90 -2.20 5.93 7.66
C VAL A 90 -0.98 6.84 7.77
N GLU A 91 0.19 6.24 7.71
CA GLU A 91 1.47 6.94 7.70
C GLU A 91 2.38 6.34 6.61
N LEU A 92 3.07 7.19 5.88
CA LEU A 92 4.00 6.78 4.82
C LEU A 92 5.45 6.97 5.32
N LEU A 93 6.27 5.93 5.20
CA LEU A 93 7.67 5.93 5.62
C LEU A 93 8.54 6.57 4.55
N LYS A 94 9.15 7.72 4.84
CA LYS A 94 10.07 8.43 3.95
C LYS A 94 11.44 7.75 3.88
N GLU A 95 12.25 8.14 2.88
CA GLU A 95 13.62 7.64 2.73
C GLU A 95 14.52 7.95 3.93
N ASP A 96 14.32 9.08 4.58
CA ASP A 96 15.09 9.51 5.78
C ASP A 96 14.70 8.74 7.05
N GLY A 97 13.70 7.86 6.99
CA GLY A 97 13.22 7.06 8.12
C GLY A 97 12.12 7.74 8.94
N SER A 98 11.75 8.98 8.64
CA SER A 98 10.60 9.65 9.26
C SER A 98 9.29 9.16 8.64
N TYR A 99 8.17 9.38 9.35
CA TYR A 99 6.84 9.10 8.84
C TYR A 99 6.11 10.39 8.48
N TYR A 100 5.46 10.39 7.32
CA TYR A 100 4.43 11.36 7.00
C TYR A 100 3.08 10.81 7.43
N LYS A 101 2.42 11.49 8.36
CA LYS A 101 1.08 11.12 8.81
C LYS A 101 0.04 11.71 7.86
N VAL A 102 -0.76 10.85 7.24
CA VAL A 102 -1.86 11.27 6.36
C VAL A 102 -3.00 11.82 7.23
N PRO A 103 -3.40 13.09 7.05
CA PRO A 103 -4.47 13.68 7.85
C PRO A 103 -5.81 12.98 7.62
N GLU A 104 -6.63 12.87 8.66
CA GLU A 104 -8.01 12.36 8.59
C GLU A 104 -8.18 11.07 7.78
N SER A 105 -7.20 10.17 7.83
CA SER A 105 -7.15 8.93 7.07
C SER A 105 -7.99 7.84 7.74
N TYR A 106 -9.27 7.79 7.39
CA TYR A 106 -10.24 6.79 7.84
C TYR A 106 -10.95 6.21 6.62
N TYR A 107 -10.74 4.91 6.36
CA TYR A 107 -11.28 4.22 5.19
C TYR A 107 -12.02 2.96 5.65
N LEU A 108 -13.17 2.71 5.05
CA LEU A 108 -13.88 1.45 5.20
C LEU A 108 -13.65 0.62 3.94
N ILE A 109 -13.05 -0.53 4.11
CA ILE A 109 -12.96 -1.55 3.06
C ILE A 109 -14.20 -2.44 3.18
N ASP A 110 -14.94 -2.56 2.08
CA ASP A 110 -16.16 -3.37 1.98
C ASP A 110 -16.05 -4.23 0.72
N GLU A 111 -15.89 -5.54 0.90
CA GLU A 111 -15.70 -6.48 -0.20
C GLU A 111 -16.90 -6.53 -1.16
N SER A 112 -18.10 -6.18 -0.69
CA SER A 112 -19.29 -6.15 -1.54
C SER A 112 -19.33 -4.96 -2.51
N VAL A 113 -18.42 -3.97 -2.35
CA VAL A 113 -18.40 -2.71 -3.11
C VAL A 113 -17.02 -2.47 -3.71
N THR A 114 -16.83 -2.77 -4.98
CA THR A 114 -15.53 -2.70 -5.67
C THR A 114 -14.81 -1.36 -5.49
N SER A 115 -15.52 -0.23 -5.50
CA SER A 115 -14.91 1.08 -5.26
C SER A 115 -14.39 1.29 -3.84
N MET A 116 -14.76 0.42 -2.90
CA MET A 116 -14.31 0.45 -1.51
C MET A 116 -13.18 -0.56 -1.22
N HIS A 117 -12.60 -1.19 -2.25
CA HIS A 117 -11.38 -1.96 -2.11
C HIS A 117 -10.14 -1.06 -2.02
N LYS A 118 -10.28 0.24 -2.28
CA LYS A 118 -9.20 1.23 -2.32
C LYS A 118 -9.36 2.31 -1.26
N ALA A 119 -8.25 2.66 -0.62
CA ALA A 119 -8.11 3.83 0.22
C ALA A 119 -7.38 4.92 -0.57
N LEU A 120 -8.05 6.01 -0.91
CA LEU A 120 -7.44 7.14 -1.62
C LEU A 120 -6.83 8.11 -0.61
N LEU A 121 -5.50 8.20 -0.60
CA LEU A 121 -4.73 9.15 0.19
C LEU A 121 -4.53 10.40 -0.66
N THR A 122 -5.14 11.51 -0.27
CA THR A 122 -5.07 12.77 -1.02
C THR A 122 -3.98 13.70 -0.49
N ASP A 123 -3.48 14.59 -1.36
CA ASP A 123 -2.53 15.64 -1.01
C ASP A 123 -1.24 15.13 -0.34
N ILE A 124 -0.73 13.98 -0.79
CA ILE A 124 0.52 13.42 -0.28
C ILE A 124 1.70 14.24 -0.80
N PRO A 125 2.58 14.74 0.09
CA PRO A 125 3.76 15.48 -0.34
C PRO A 125 4.60 14.71 -1.35
N GLY A 126 5.04 15.39 -2.38
CA GLY A 126 5.89 14.81 -3.39
C GLY A 126 7.19 14.26 -2.80
N GLY A 127 7.61 13.08 -3.26
CA GLY A 127 8.81 12.42 -2.74
C GLY A 127 8.82 10.91 -2.94
N VAL A 128 9.76 10.28 -2.26
CA VAL A 128 9.95 8.82 -2.30
C VAL A 128 9.65 8.23 -0.93
N TYR A 129 8.79 7.21 -0.93
CA TYR A 129 8.40 6.48 0.28
C TYR A 129 8.78 5.01 0.15
N LYS A 130 9.18 4.38 1.26
CA LYS A 130 9.71 3.01 1.31
C LYS A 130 8.88 2.05 2.17
N GLY A 131 7.71 2.51 2.64
CA GLY A 131 6.80 1.70 3.44
C GLY A 131 5.54 2.46 3.81
N ILE A 132 4.58 1.71 4.31
CA ILE A 132 3.32 2.20 4.85
C ILE A 132 3.10 1.63 6.25
N ARG A 133 2.46 2.41 7.10
CA ARG A 133 1.95 1.97 8.39
C ARG A 133 0.53 2.44 8.53
N TYR A 134 -0.34 1.60 9.04
CA TYR A 134 -1.74 1.92 9.29
C TYR A 134 -2.30 1.11 10.45
N MET A 135 -3.46 1.52 10.94
CA MET A 135 -4.19 0.81 11.98
C MET A 135 -5.36 0.05 11.35
N VAL A 136 -5.52 -1.22 11.71
CA VAL A 136 -6.79 -1.93 11.55
C VAL A 136 -7.66 -1.62 12.76
N GLY A 137 -8.76 -0.91 12.52
CA GLY A 137 -9.68 -0.44 13.56
C GLY A 137 -9.87 1.08 13.57
N VAL A 138 -10.54 1.56 14.61
CA VAL A 138 -10.81 2.99 14.84
C VAL A 138 -10.25 3.40 16.19
N ASP A 139 -9.44 4.45 16.23
CA ASP A 139 -8.80 4.92 17.46
C ASP A 139 -9.81 5.39 18.52
N SER A 140 -9.33 5.45 19.78
CA SER A 140 -10.17 5.78 20.92
C SER A 140 -10.81 7.16 20.81
N THR A 141 -10.13 8.15 20.21
CA THR A 141 -10.63 9.51 20.08
C THR A 141 -11.87 9.54 19.18
N ARG A 142 -11.81 8.85 18.04
CA ARG A 142 -12.95 8.77 17.12
C ARG A 142 -14.08 7.89 17.66
N ASN A 143 -13.77 6.87 18.44
CA ASN A 143 -14.79 6.04 19.07
C ASN A 143 -15.70 6.80 20.05
N VAL A 144 -15.26 7.93 20.58
CA VAL A 144 -16.02 8.73 21.56
C VAL A 144 -16.43 10.12 21.07
N SER A 145 -16.15 10.46 19.82
CA SER A 145 -16.33 11.82 19.28
C SER A 145 -17.75 12.13 18.79
N GLY A 146 -18.71 11.25 19.01
CA GLY A 146 -20.10 11.45 18.55
C GLY A 146 -20.38 10.89 17.15
N ALA A 147 -21.50 11.31 16.55
CA ALA A 147 -21.87 10.90 15.19
C ALA A 147 -20.85 11.47 14.18
N GLN A 148 -20.49 10.64 13.21
CA GLN A 148 -19.52 10.96 12.18
C GLN A 148 -20.10 10.62 10.80
N GLU A 149 -19.42 11.10 9.75
CA GLU A 149 -19.82 10.94 8.35
C GLU A 149 -18.80 10.11 7.57
N GLY A 150 -19.09 9.81 6.31
CA GLY A 150 -18.20 9.08 5.41
C GLY A 150 -17.91 7.66 5.85
N ALA A 151 -16.66 7.28 5.91
CA ALA A 151 -16.26 5.93 6.34
C ALA A 151 -16.74 5.58 7.75
N LEU A 152 -16.83 6.58 8.63
CA LEU A 152 -17.25 6.41 10.03
C LEU A 152 -18.75 6.66 10.27
N ASP A 153 -19.56 6.78 9.21
CA ASP A 153 -21.01 6.86 9.35
C ASP A 153 -21.56 5.58 9.99
N ILE A 154 -22.41 5.74 11.00
CA ILE A 154 -23.05 4.60 11.69
C ILE A 154 -23.96 3.78 10.76
N GLY A 155 -24.43 4.38 9.66
CA GLY A 155 -25.20 3.71 8.61
C GLY A 155 -24.42 2.66 7.81
N ASN A 156 -23.08 2.61 7.94
CA ASN A 156 -22.25 1.61 7.26
C ASN A 156 -22.34 0.21 7.87
N ASP A 157 -23.17 0.00 8.88
CA ASP A 157 -23.33 -1.30 9.59
C ASP A 157 -22.04 -1.77 10.30
N MET A 158 -21.21 -0.80 10.73
CA MET A 158 -19.94 -1.04 11.43
C MET A 158 -19.89 -0.36 12.80
N PHE A 159 -21.03 -0.22 13.46
CA PHE A 159 -21.14 0.43 14.77
C PHE A 159 -22.13 -0.32 15.65
N TRP A 160 -21.73 -0.64 16.90
CA TRP A 160 -22.63 -1.29 17.85
C TRP A 160 -23.47 -0.29 18.64
N THR A 161 -22.80 0.46 19.51
CA THR A 161 -23.39 1.47 20.40
C THR A 161 -22.31 2.48 20.82
N TRP A 162 -22.73 3.60 21.36
CA TRP A 162 -21.80 4.61 21.90
C TRP A 162 -20.89 4.10 23.03
N ASN A 163 -21.28 3.04 23.75
CA ASN A 163 -20.45 2.45 24.79
C ASN A 163 -19.44 1.42 24.25
N SER A 164 -19.80 0.71 23.21
CA SER A 164 -18.98 -0.37 22.61
C SER A 164 -18.14 0.12 21.45
N GLY A 165 -18.58 1.20 20.77
CA GLY A 165 -17.89 1.83 19.65
C GLY A 165 -18.05 1.08 18.32
N TYR A 166 -17.07 1.28 17.45
CA TYR A 166 -17.04 0.71 16.12
C TYR A 166 -16.67 -0.78 16.12
N ILE A 167 -17.21 -1.51 15.13
CA ILE A 167 -16.73 -2.81 14.71
C ILE A 167 -15.52 -2.54 13.81
N PHE A 168 -14.35 -3.05 14.15
CA PHE A 168 -13.11 -2.80 13.43
C PHE A 168 -12.91 -3.70 12.24
N PHE A 169 -13.37 -4.95 12.43
CA PHE A 169 -13.35 -5.99 11.44
C PHE A 169 -14.63 -6.81 11.55
N LYS A 170 -15.33 -6.99 10.45
CA LYS A 170 -16.59 -7.75 10.38
C LYS A 170 -16.48 -8.82 9.29
N MET A 171 -16.61 -10.07 9.70
CA MET A 171 -16.75 -11.22 8.80
C MET A 171 -17.99 -12.02 9.20
N GLU A 172 -18.84 -12.31 8.24
CA GLU A 172 -19.98 -13.22 8.38
C GLU A 172 -19.89 -14.32 7.32
N GLY A 173 -20.44 -15.49 7.63
CA GLY A 173 -20.45 -16.62 6.72
C GLY A 173 -21.12 -17.84 7.33
N THR A 174 -20.86 -19.00 6.77
CA THR A 174 -21.39 -20.28 7.28
C THR A 174 -20.29 -21.32 7.41
N SER A 175 -20.49 -22.27 8.34
CA SER A 175 -19.64 -23.46 8.47
C SER A 175 -20.43 -24.59 9.11
N THR A 176 -20.30 -25.77 8.57
CA THR A 176 -20.89 -26.98 9.18
C THR A 176 -20.21 -27.38 10.49
N ALA A 177 -19.05 -26.84 10.80
CA ALA A 177 -18.36 -27.02 12.07
C ALA A 177 -18.97 -26.16 13.19
N SER A 178 -19.61 -25.03 12.84
CA SER A 178 -20.32 -24.19 13.80
C SER A 178 -21.60 -24.93 14.31
N SER A 179 -21.86 -24.82 15.59
CA SER A 179 -23.06 -25.44 16.21
C SER A 179 -24.38 -24.83 15.70
N THR A 180 -24.36 -23.61 15.21
CA THR A 180 -25.51 -22.89 14.61
C THR A 180 -25.53 -22.95 13.10
N GLY A 181 -24.43 -23.39 12.46
CA GLY A 181 -24.21 -23.28 11.03
C GLY A 181 -23.67 -21.91 10.60
N ASP A 182 -23.76 -20.87 11.44
CA ASP A 182 -23.36 -19.52 11.14
C ASP A 182 -21.96 -19.20 11.70
N LEU A 183 -21.26 -18.32 11.01
CA LEU A 183 -20.04 -17.66 11.48
C LEU A 183 -20.33 -16.15 11.61
N THR A 184 -20.05 -15.58 12.77
CA THR A 184 -20.23 -14.15 13.04
C THR A 184 -19.04 -13.62 13.82
N PHE A 185 -18.15 -12.92 13.14
CA PHE A 185 -16.96 -12.31 13.74
C PHE A 185 -17.02 -10.79 13.58
N HIS A 186 -17.62 -10.13 14.56
CA HIS A 186 -17.59 -8.68 14.70
C HIS A 186 -16.55 -8.32 15.76
N VAL A 187 -15.36 -7.97 15.32
CA VAL A 187 -14.22 -7.68 16.17
C VAL A 187 -14.13 -6.18 16.39
N GLY A 188 -14.03 -5.75 17.62
CA GLY A 188 -13.88 -4.36 18.00
C GLY A 188 -13.52 -4.24 19.48
N GLY A 189 -13.37 -2.99 19.93
CA GLY A 189 -13.00 -2.65 21.30
C GLY A 189 -11.84 -1.66 21.33
N PHE A 190 -12.05 -0.54 21.99
CA PHE A 190 -11.08 0.56 22.06
C PHE A 190 -10.59 0.86 23.49
N LYS A 191 -11.10 0.15 24.51
CA LYS A 191 -10.85 0.41 25.92
C LYS A 191 -9.64 -0.36 26.42
N SER A 192 -8.44 0.16 26.22
CA SER A 192 -7.18 -0.48 26.65
C SER A 192 -7.12 -0.71 28.17
N ALA A 193 -7.66 0.22 28.97
CA ALA A 193 -7.70 0.09 30.41
C ALA A 193 -8.51 -1.12 30.92
N LEU A 194 -9.41 -1.66 30.08
CA LEU A 194 -10.19 -2.85 30.37
C LEU A 194 -9.61 -4.10 29.69
N ASN A 195 -8.42 -4.02 29.09
CA ASN A 195 -7.82 -5.06 28.26
C ASN A 195 -8.77 -5.53 27.14
N GLN A 196 -9.40 -4.57 26.46
CA GLN A 196 -10.38 -4.79 25.40
C GLN A 196 -10.04 -3.96 24.15
N ALA A 197 -8.76 -3.69 23.90
CA ALA A 197 -8.32 -2.96 22.73
C ALA A 197 -7.97 -3.94 21.60
N ALA A 198 -8.84 -4.00 20.61
CA ALA A 198 -8.66 -4.85 19.41
C ALA A 198 -8.01 -4.10 18.22
N MET A 199 -7.65 -2.83 18.39
CA MET A 199 -6.89 -2.10 17.36
C MET A 199 -5.50 -2.71 17.18
N ARG A 200 -5.04 -2.86 15.95
CA ARG A 200 -3.67 -3.31 15.64
C ARG A 200 -3.03 -2.42 14.60
N THR A 201 -1.76 -2.11 14.82
CA THR A 201 -0.95 -1.35 13.86
C THR A 201 -0.15 -2.30 12.99
N ILE A 202 -0.33 -2.17 11.69
CA ILE A 202 0.42 -2.91 10.67
C ILE A 202 1.55 -2.00 10.18
N THR A 203 2.76 -2.49 10.14
CA THR A 203 3.92 -1.78 9.56
C THR A 203 4.48 -2.61 8.43
N MET A 204 4.47 -2.05 7.24
CA MET A 204 4.75 -2.77 6.00
C MET A 204 5.82 -2.03 5.19
N PRO A 205 7.08 -2.48 5.23
CA PRO A 205 8.11 -2.00 4.33
C PRO A 205 7.87 -2.51 2.91
N PHE A 206 8.18 -1.68 1.90
CA PHE A 206 8.04 -2.07 0.49
C PHE A 206 9.26 -2.86 -0.04
N GLY A 207 10.17 -3.28 0.83
CA GLY A 207 11.38 -4.01 0.43
C GLY A 207 12.28 -3.17 -0.46
N SER A 208 12.56 -3.66 -1.68
CA SER A 208 13.32 -2.92 -2.70
C SER A 208 12.47 -1.96 -3.53
N SER A 209 11.15 -2.05 -3.46
CA SER A 209 10.22 -1.18 -4.18
C SER A 209 10.13 0.19 -3.51
N LYS A 210 9.78 1.20 -4.30
CA LYS A 210 9.61 2.56 -3.82
C LYS A 210 8.33 3.15 -4.39
N LEU A 211 7.56 3.77 -3.54
CA LEU A 211 6.41 4.58 -3.93
C LEU A 211 6.93 5.99 -4.26
N ILE A 212 6.68 6.46 -5.47
CA ILE A 212 7.08 7.77 -5.96
C ILE A 212 5.84 8.62 -6.15
N VAL A 213 5.76 9.72 -5.40
CA VAL A 213 4.70 10.72 -5.53
C VAL A 213 5.30 11.93 -6.23
N ASP A 214 4.84 12.24 -7.44
CA ASP A 214 5.37 13.34 -8.26
C ASP A 214 4.29 14.25 -8.87
N GLY A 215 3.03 14.09 -8.45
CA GLY A 215 1.88 14.91 -8.85
C GLY A 215 1.41 14.70 -10.29
N ALA A 216 2.25 14.14 -11.15
CA ALA A 216 1.93 13.94 -12.56
C ALA A 216 1.13 12.67 -12.83
N ARG A 217 1.17 11.73 -11.90
CA ARG A 217 0.65 10.37 -12.06
C ARG A 217 0.06 9.86 -10.75
N GLU A 218 -1.00 9.10 -10.86
CA GLU A 218 -1.54 8.37 -9.72
C GLU A 218 -0.61 7.21 -9.40
N ALA A 219 -0.15 7.16 -8.15
CA ALA A 219 0.64 6.04 -7.64
C ALA A 219 -0.28 5.10 -6.87
N GLU A 220 -0.06 3.79 -7.01
CA GLU A 220 -0.89 2.77 -6.38
C GLU A 220 -0.03 1.75 -5.64
N VAL A 221 -0.41 1.44 -4.41
CA VAL A 221 0.18 0.40 -3.57
C VAL A 221 -0.81 -0.75 -3.48
N HIS A 222 -0.38 -1.96 -3.85
CA HIS A 222 -1.18 -3.18 -3.74
C HIS A 222 -0.81 -3.97 -2.49
N ILE A 223 -1.83 -4.32 -1.71
CA ILE A 223 -1.75 -5.09 -0.46
C ILE A 223 -2.69 -6.28 -0.58
N VAL A 224 -2.17 -7.47 -0.39
CA VAL A 224 -3.00 -8.68 -0.24
C VAL A 224 -3.44 -8.80 1.20
N ALA A 225 -4.75 -9.03 1.42
CA ALA A 225 -5.35 -9.30 2.72
C ALA A 225 -5.90 -10.75 2.74
N ASP A 226 -5.10 -11.69 3.27
CA ASP A 226 -5.49 -13.10 3.35
C ASP A 226 -6.31 -13.39 4.60
N LEU A 227 -7.60 -13.62 4.41
CA LEU A 227 -8.55 -13.90 5.49
C LEU A 227 -8.24 -15.22 6.25
N LEU A 228 -7.49 -16.16 5.66
CA LEU A 228 -7.09 -17.38 6.37
C LEU A 228 -6.23 -17.09 7.60
N GLU A 229 -5.40 -16.05 7.53
CA GLU A 229 -4.50 -15.68 8.63
C GLU A 229 -5.28 -15.23 9.88
N MET A 230 -6.51 -14.69 9.71
CA MET A 230 -7.40 -14.37 10.83
C MET A 230 -7.72 -15.60 11.72
N PHE A 231 -7.63 -16.80 11.17
CA PHE A 231 -7.97 -18.04 11.87
C PHE A 231 -6.75 -18.87 12.29
N LYS A 232 -5.53 -18.37 12.12
CA LYS A 232 -4.31 -19.15 12.18
C LYS A 232 -3.34 -18.71 13.29
N THR A 233 -2.66 -17.63 13.11
CA THR A 233 -1.50 -17.24 13.94
C THR A 233 -1.76 -15.91 14.66
N PRO A 234 -1.44 -15.78 15.95
CA PRO A 234 -0.81 -16.73 16.87
C PRO A 234 -1.76 -17.78 17.49
N THR A 235 -3.06 -17.76 17.17
CA THR A 235 -4.05 -18.65 17.77
C THR A 235 -4.85 -19.35 16.69
N ASP A 236 -4.75 -20.69 16.61
CA ASP A 236 -5.64 -21.47 15.76
C ASP A 236 -7.10 -21.33 16.22
N ILE A 237 -7.97 -20.94 15.29
CA ILE A 237 -9.40 -20.79 15.53
C ILE A 237 -10.14 -21.96 14.86
N SER A 238 -10.74 -22.80 15.70
CA SER A 238 -11.71 -23.80 15.25
C SER A 238 -13.12 -23.25 15.36
N PHE A 239 -13.90 -23.31 14.30
CA PHE A 239 -15.30 -22.85 14.26
C PHE A 239 -16.21 -23.70 15.14
N ALA A 240 -15.82 -24.95 15.43
CA ALA A 240 -16.51 -25.78 16.41
C ALA A 240 -16.43 -25.19 17.83
N SER A 241 -15.37 -24.45 18.15
CA SER A 241 -15.17 -23.86 19.48
C SER A 241 -15.42 -22.35 19.53
N LEU A 242 -15.22 -21.63 18.43
CA LEU A 242 -15.40 -20.19 18.34
C LEU A 242 -15.96 -19.80 16.96
N SER A 243 -17.27 -19.68 16.88
CA SER A 243 -17.99 -19.27 15.66
C SER A 243 -18.73 -17.93 15.82
N PHE A 244 -18.71 -17.36 17.02
CA PHE A 244 -19.49 -16.16 17.33
C PHE A 244 -18.72 -15.19 18.22
N VAL A 245 -18.50 -13.97 17.72
CA VAL A 245 -17.93 -12.82 18.45
C VAL A 245 -18.70 -11.57 18.06
N MET A 246 -19.40 -10.94 19.01
CA MET A 246 -20.17 -9.71 18.78
C MET A 246 -19.98 -8.67 19.89
N SER A 247 -18.87 -8.73 20.61
CA SER A 247 -18.57 -7.76 21.67
C SER A 247 -17.07 -7.67 21.91
N PRO A 248 -16.57 -6.55 22.44
CA PRO A 248 -15.21 -6.45 22.92
C PRO A 248 -14.91 -7.50 24.00
N GLY A 249 -13.71 -8.05 24.01
CA GLY A 249 -13.28 -9.04 25.00
C GLY A 249 -12.19 -9.98 24.50
N ALA A 250 -11.89 -11.01 25.27
CA ALA A 250 -10.76 -11.91 25.02
C ALA A 250 -10.79 -12.58 23.64
N ASN A 251 -11.97 -13.01 23.16
CA ASN A 251 -12.10 -13.64 21.85
C ASN A 251 -11.92 -12.62 20.70
N ALA A 252 -12.44 -11.40 20.86
CA ALA A 252 -12.19 -10.34 19.90
C ALA A 252 -10.67 -10.00 19.81
N MET A 253 -9.98 -10.00 20.95
CA MET A 253 -8.53 -9.76 21.00
C MET A 253 -7.73 -10.88 20.33
N LYS A 254 -8.10 -12.16 20.51
CA LYS A 254 -7.47 -13.29 19.81
C LYS A 254 -7.55 -13.13 18.28
N LEU A 255 -8.73 -12.80 17.77
CA LEU A 255 -8.93 -12.54 16.34
C LEU A 255 -8.15 -11.30 15.89
N ALA A 256 -8.08 -10.26 16.75
CA ALA A 256 -7.29 -9.08 16.43
C ALA A 256 -5.79 -9.35 16.42
N ASP A 257 -5.28 -10.21 17.28
CA ASP A 257 -3.88 -10.64 17.25
C ASP A 257 -3.57 -11.42 15.96
N ASN A 258 -4.50 -12.23 15.49
CA ASN A 258 -4.34 -13.00 14.27
C ASN A 258 -4.42 -12.12 13.02
N TYR A 259 -5.35 -11.17 12.90
CA TYR A 259 -5.47 -10.39 11.67
C TYR A 259 -4.29 -9.43 11.39
N VAL A 260 -3.32 -9.33 12.32
CA VAL A 260 -2.06 -8.63 12.04
C VAL A 260 -1.32 -9.25 10.86
N ASP A 261 -1.36 -10.57 10.75
CA ASP A 261 -0.64 -11.34 9.73
C ASP A 261 -1.40 -11.42 8.39
N MET A 262 -2.65 -10.93 8.33
CA MET A 262 -3.44 -10.95 7.09
C MET A 262 -2.82 -10.14 5.96
N PHE A 263 -2.10 -9.07 6.28
CA PHE A 263 -1.72 -8.04 5.31
C PHE A 263 -0.28 -8.22 4.84
N THR A 264 -0.10 -8.38 3.53
CA THR A 264 1.23 -8.48 2.90
C THR A 264 1.34 -7.50 1.74
N PHE A 265 2.51 -6.87 1.62
CA PHE A 265 2.83 -6.02 0.47
C PHE A 265 3.01 -6.90 -0.77
N ASP A 266 2.36 -6.52 -1.87
CA ASP A 266 2.51 -7.19 -3.15
C ASP A 266 3.39 -6.35 -4.09
N HIS A 267 2.90 -5.24 -4.62
CA HIS A 267 3.66 -4.40 -5.54
C HIS A 267 3.20 -2.94 -5.52
N ILE A 268 3.90 -2.10 -6.32
CA ILE A 268 3.59 -0.69 -6.51
C ILE A 268 3.53 -0.38 -8.00
N HIS A 269 2.50 0.37 -8.41
CA HIS A 269 2.47 1.09 -9.67
C HIS A 269 2.75 2.56 -9.41
N ASN A 270 3.78 3.12 -10.09
CA ASN A 270 4.14 4.55 -9.98
C ASN A 270 3.57 5.37 -11.15
N GLY A 271 2.46 4.95 -11.71
CA GLY A 271 1.79 5.55 -12.85
C GLY A 271 2.67 5.50 -14.12
N GLU A 272 2.38 4.64 -15.07
CA GLU A 272 3.02 4.60 -16.39
C GLU A 272 2.26 5.46 -17.40
#